data_51c6cb31ab5078a38c76452315f6197d
#
_entry.id   51c6cb31ab5078a38c76452315f6197d
#
_cell.length_a   1.000
_cell.length_b   1.000
_cell.length_c   1.000
_cell.angle_alpha   90.00
_cell.angle_beta   90.00
_cell.angle_gamma   90.00
#
_symmetry.space_group_name_H-M   'P 1'
#
loop_
_entity.id
_entity.type
_entity.pdbx_description
1 polymer ?
#
loop_
_entity_poly.entity_id
_entity_poly.type
_entity_poly.pdbx_seq_one_letter_code
_entity_poly.pdbx_strand_id
1 'polypeptide(L)'
;MKRIVFLLATVIFSLNANAQSIWGNSVADSVTCYESYNIFGSFYQSKDYAAAFDPWFKVYETCPEAKKATYIYGPKIVETKIASITDANERQQFVNLLMEIYDNRLKYFPGSNTKYVGSEGYVLCEKASKYIKYNKDSVERASELFDAAYTVAGKEMSA
;
A
#
# COMPACT_ATOMS: atom_id res chain seq x y z
N MET A 1 46.88 -35.46 42.92
CA MET A 1 45.43 -35.35 42.60
C MET A 1 45.17 -33.95 42.08
N LYS A 2 45.13 -33.81 40.77
CA LYS A 2 44.91 -32.53 40.08
C LYS A 2 43.41 -32.37 39.82
N ARG A 3 42.75 -31.40 40.46
CA ARG A 3 41.36 -31.06 40.18
C ARG A 3 41.30 -30.15 38.97
N ILE A 4 40.78 -30.62 37.86
CA ILE A 4 40.51 -29.82 36.67
C ILE A 4 39.12 -29.20 36.85
N VAL A 5 39.08 -27.90 37.02
CA VAL A 5 37.83 -27.12 37.03
C VAL A 5 37.48 -26.77 35.59
N PHE A 6 36.46 -27.40 35.04
CA PHE A 6 35.87 -27.02 33.76
C PHE A 6 34.97 -25.80 33.95
N LEU A 7 35.45 -24.64 33.51
CA LEU A 7 34.62 -23.44 33.36
C LEU A 7 33.83 -23.57 32.07
N LEU A 8 32.56 -23.95 32.16
CA LEU A 8 31.60 -23.81 31.09
C LEU A 8 31.25 -22.33 30.93
N ALA A 9 31.87 -21.68 29.93
CA ALA A 9 31.45 -20.37 29.47
C ALA A 9 30.19 -20.55 28.61
N THR A 10 29.02 -20.39 29.20
CA THR A 10 27.75 -20.27 28.45
C THR A 10 27.72 -18.92 27.74
N VAL A 11 28.07 -18.90 26.49
CA VAL A 11 27.85 -17.76 25.59
C VAL A 11 26.35 -17.67 25.34
N ILE A 12 25.67 -16.80 26.06
CA ILE A 12 24.29 -16.41 25.80
C ILE A 12 24.32 -15.53 24.55
N PHE A 13 24.12 -16.16 23.39
CA PHE A 13 23.79 -15.44 22.17
C PHE A 13 22.38 -14.88 22.34
N SER A 14 22.29 -13.62 22.77
CA SER A 14 21.05 -12.84 22.69
C SER A 14 20.73 -12.63 21.21
N LEU A 15 19.96 -13.54 20.64
CA LEU A 15 19.29 -13.32 19.37
C LEU A 15 18.27 -12.20 19.61
N ASN A 16 18.68 -10.96 19.35
CA ASN A 16 17.74 -9.87 19.14
C ASN A 16 17.00 -10.18 17.81
N ALA A 17 16.03 -11.07 17.89
CA ALA A 17 15.02 -11.19 16.85
C ALA A 17 14.18 -9.91 16.94
N ASN A 18 14.58 -8.90 16.21
CA ASN A 18 13.69 -7.80 15.85
C ASN A 18 12.61 -8.43 14.94
N ALA A 19 11.59 -8.98 15.57
CA ALA A 19 10.34 -9.31 14.87
C ALA A 19 9.71 -7.97 14.47
N GLN A 20 10.13 -7.47 13.32
CA GLN A 20 9.57 -6.26 12.73
C GLN A 20 8.09 -6.53 12.51
N SER A 21 7.25 -5.86 13.28
CA SER A 21 5.81 -6.00 13.14
C SER A 21 5.38 -5.43 11.80
N ILE A 22 4.54 -6.15 11.08
CA ILE A 22 3.91 -5.64 9.85
C ILE A 22 3.12 -4.33 10.10
N TRP A 23 2.84 -4.01 11.35
CA TRP A 23 2.11 -2.83 11.78
C TRP A 23 3.02 -1.64 12.13
N GLY A 24 4.31 -1.67 11.80
CA GLY A 24 5.24 -0.57 12.03
C GLY A 24 6.51 -0.98 12.74
N ASN A 25 7.42 -0.03 12.91
CA ASN A 25 8.79 -0.26 13.40
C ASN A 25 8.91 -0.24 14.93
N SER A 26 7.86 0.18 15.63
CA SER A 26 7.80 0.23 17.09
C SER A 26 6.44 -0.24 17.61
N VAL A 27 6.36 -0.52 18.93
CA VAL A 27 5.08 -0.85 19.58
C VAL A 27 4.08 0.31 19.46
N ALA A 28 4.57 1.55 19.60
CA ALA A 28 3.73 2.75 19.47
C ALA A 28 3.17 2.88 18.03
N ASP A 29 4.02 2.66 17.01
CA ASP A 29 3.57 2.65 15.61
C ASP A 29 2.54 1.56 15.38
N SER A 30 2.76 0.36 15.92
CA SER A 30 1.86 -0.78 15.77
C SER A 30 0.47 -0.49 16.33
N VAL A 31 0.38 0.12 17.50
CA VAL A 31 -0.91 0.52 18.11
C VAL A 31 -1.59 1.57 17.23
N THR A 32 -0.87 2.64 16.89
CA THR A 32 -1.39 3.74 16.07
C THR A 32 -1.87 3.24 14.71
N CYS A 33 -1.10 2.37 14.05
CA CYS A 33 -1.46 1.78 12.77
C CYS A 33 -2.71 0.91 12.85
N TYR A 34 -2.80 0.05 13.85
CA TYR A 34 -3.95 -0.84 14.03
C TYR A 34 -5.23 -0.05 14.33
N GLU A 35 -5.16 0.95 15.19
CA GLU A 35 -6.29 1.83 15.50
C GLU A 35 -6.74 2.61 14.26
N SER A 36 -5.79 3.26 13.57
CA SER A 36 -6.06 4.02 12.35
C SER A 36 -6.67 3.15 11.25
N TYR A 37 -6.19 1.90 11.10
CA TYR A 37 -6.76 0.93 10.16
C TYR A 37 -8.23 0.63 10.45
N ASN A 38 -8.58 0.39 11.71
CA ASN A 38 -9.96 0.11 12.11
C ASN A 38 -10.86 1.34 11.92
N ILE A 39 -10.35 2.54 12.26
CA ILE A 39 -11.08 3.81 12.11
C ILE A 39 -11.39 4.07 10.63
N PHE A 40 -10.39 4.05 9.75
CA PHE A 40 -10.66 4.29 8.33
C PHE A 40 -11.55 3.21 7.71
N GLY A 41 -11.39 1.96 8.14
CA GLY A 41 -12.24 0.85 7.70
C GLY A 41 -13.71 1.09 8.04
N SER A 42 -13.99 1.58 9.24
CA SER A 42 -15.34 1.94 9.67
C SER A 42 -15.95 3.07 8.83
N PHE A 43 -15.18 4.15 8.61
CA PHE A 43 -15.60 5.25 7.74
C PHE A 43 -15.81 4.80 6.29
N TYR A 44 -14.94 3.94 5.77
CA TYR A 44 -15.10 3.40 4.42
C TYR A 44 -16.38 2.59 4.27
N GLN A 45 -16.71 1.74 5.25
CA GLN A 45 -17.93 0.94 5.25
C GLN A 45 -19.19 1.81 5.32
N SER A 46 -19.16 2.89 6.10
CA SER A 46 -20.25 3.87 6.16
C SER A 46 -20.29 4.82 4.95
N LYS A 47 -19.36 4.67 3.99
CA LYS A 47 -19.17 5.52 2.80
C LYS A 47 -18.81 6.96 3.11
N ASP A 48 -18.34 7.24 4.32
CA ASP A 48 -17.75 8.54 4.69
C ASP A 48 -16.27 8.56 4.30
N TYR A 49 -16.02 8.66 2.99
CA TYR A 49 -14.66 8.63 2.45
C TYR A 49 -13.85 9.88 2.80
N ALA A 50 -14.53 10.99 3.10
CA ALA A 50 -13.85 12.21 3.54
C ALA A 50 -13.25 12.03 4.94
N ALA A 51 -14.02 11.51 5.90
CA ALA A 51 -13.54 11.22 7.25
C ALA A 51 -12.53 10.05 7.27
N ALA A 52 -12.57 9.17 6.27
CA ALA A 52 -11.62 8.07 6.15
C ALA A 52 -10.21 8.52 5.77
N PHE A 53 -10.01 9.73 5.22
CA PHE A 53 -8.73 10.14 4.62
C PHE A 53 -7.59 10.18 5.64
N ASP A 54 -7.71 10.93 6.72
CA ASP A 54 -6.62 11.11 7.68
C ASP A 54 -6.18 9.80 8.35
N PRO A 55 -7.09 8.95 8.89
CA PRO A 55 -6.68 7.67 9.44
C PRO A 55 -6.16 6.70 8.39
N TRP A 56 -6.67 6.73 7.15
CA TRP A 56 -6.13 5.94 6.04
C TRP A 56 -4.71 6.39 5.70
N PHE A 57 -4.47 7.70 5.57
CA PHE A 57 -3.16 8.25 5.22
C PHE A 57 -2.12 7.93 6.28
N LYS A 58 -2.52 7.95 7.57
CA LYS A 58 -1.66 7.52 8.67
C LYS A 58 -1.18 6.06 8.50
N VAL A 59 -2.08 5.15 8.14
CA VAL A 59 -1.72 3.74 7.86
C VAL A 59 -0.81 3.65 6.64
N TYR A 60 -1.15 4.37 5.57
CA TYR A 60 -0.40 4.38 4.32
C TYR A 60 1.07 4.79 4.51
N GLU A 61 1.33 5.82 5.33
CA GLU A 61 2.68 6.32 5.60
C GLU A 61 3.45 5.48 6.61
N THR A 62 2.79 5.06 7.69
CA THR A 62 3.49 4.50 8.86
C THR A 62 3.67 2.99 8.77
N CYS A 63 2.74 2.28 8.13
CA CYS A 63 2.72 0.82 8.07
C CYS A 63 2.27 0.29 6.69
N PRO A 64 3.02 0.60 5.64
CA PRO A 64 2.64 0.29 4.26
C PRO A 64 2.46 -1.21 3.97
N GLU A 65 3.11 -2.07 4.73
CA GLU A 65 3.04 -3.53 4.56
C GLU A 65 1.94 -4.19 5.39
N ALA A 66 1.22 -3.42 6.23
CA ALA A 66 0.29 -4.01 7.19
C ALA A 66 -0.89 -4.72 6.53
N LYS A 67 -1.55 -4.08 5.58
CA LYS A 67 -2.76 -4.62 4.96
C LYS A 67 -2.92 -4.16 3.50
N LYS A 68 -3.14 -5.12 2.59
CA LYS A 68 -3.47 -4.83 1.19
C LYS A 68 -4.73 -3.96 1.03
N ALA A 69 -5.67 -4.06 1.97
CA ALA A 69 -6.89 -3.25 1.99
C ALA A 69 -6.61 -1.74 1.99
N THR A 70 -5.48 -1.29 2.56
CA THR A 70 -5.03 0.11 2.50
C THR A 70 -4.95 0.61 1.05
N TYR A 71 -4.46 -0.24 0.15
CA TYR A 71 -4.31 0.08 -1.28
C TYR A 71 -5.56 -0.20 -2.11
N ILE A 72 -6.44 -1.08 -1.65
CA ILE A 72 -7.72 -1.35 -2.32
C ILE A 72 -8.71 -0.20 -2.07
N TYR A 73 -8.75 0.31 -0.86
CA TYR A 73 -9.68 1.37 -0.46
C TYR A 73 -9.14 2.78 -0.71
N GLY A 74 -7.80 2.94 -0.70
CA GLY A 74 -7.11 4.21 -0.90
C GLY A 74 -7.55 4.99 -2.13
N PRO A 75 -7.66 4.38 -3.33
CA PRO A 75 -8.08 5.10 -4.53
C PRO A 75 -9.42 5.82 -4.37
N LYS A 76 -10.41 5.19 -3.77
CA LYS A 76 -11.72 5.81 -3.55
C LYS A 76 -11.67 6.96 -2.54
N ILE A 77 -10.89 6.79 -1.47
CA ILE A 77 -10.69 7.81 -0.44
C ILE A 77 -10.00 9.04 -1.04
N VAL A 78 -8.89 8.83 -1.78
CA VAL A 78 -8.12 9.91 -2.41
C VAL A 78 -8.91 10.59 -3.53
N GLU A 79 -9.68 9.86 -4.34
CA GLU A 79 -10.56 10.47 -5.36
C GLU A 79 -11.60 11.39 -4.73
N THR A 80 -12.12 11.06 -3.54
CA THR A 80 -13.04 11.93 -2.80
C THR A 80 -12.33 13.21 -2.35
N LYS A 81 -11.08 13.11 -1.88
CA LYS A 81 -10.25 14.27 -1.53
C LYS A 81 -9.98 15.15 -2.77
N ILE A 82 -9.56 14.56 -3.90
CA ILE A 82 -9.33 15.27 -5.17
C ILE A 82 -10.57 16.06 -5.60
N ALA A 83 -11.76 15.51 -5.43
CA ALA A 83 -13.02 16.16 -5.82
C ALA A 83 -13.34 17.40 -4.96
N SER A 84 -12.82 17.49 -3.75
CA SER A 84 -13.05 18.64 -2.85
C SER A 84 -12.03 19.77 -3.01
N ILE A 85 -10.93 19.54 -3.74
CA ILE A 85 -9.83 20.50 -3.90
C ILE A 85 -10.09 21.41 -5.10
N THR A 86 -9.99 22.71 -4.89
CA THR A 86 -10.14 23.73 -5.93
C THR A 86 -8.80 24.21 -6.50
N ASP A 87 -7.74 24.24 -5.67
CA ASP A 87 -6.40 24.60 -6.13
C ASP A 87 -5.82 23.53 -7.05
N ALA A 88 -5.32 23.94 -8.20
CA ALA A 88 -4.83 23.03 -9.23
C ALA A 88 -3.53 22.31 -8.82
N ASN A 89 -2.63 23.00 -8.11
CA ASN A 89 -1.35 22.42 -7.69
C ASN A 89 -1.56 21.41 -6.56
N GLU A 90 -2.38 21.75 -5.57
CA GLU A 90 -2.76 20.83 -4.51
C GLU A 90 -3.47 19.59 -5.09
N ARG A 91 -4.43 19.83 -6.00
CA ARG A 91 -5.13 18.75 -6.69
C ARG A 91 -4.18 17.81 -7.41
N GLN A 92 -3.15 18.33 -8.09
CA GLN A 92 -2.15 17.51 -8.78
C GLN A 92 -1.32 16.66 -7.82
N GLN A 93 -1.00 17.17 -6.62
CA GLN A 93 -0.31 16.39 -5.59
C GLN A 93 -1.13 15.13 -5.19
N PHE A 94 -2.44 15.28 -5.02
CA PHE A 94 -3.32 14.13 -4.72
C PHE A 94 -3.53 13.20 -5.92
N VAL A 95 -3.46 13.70 -7.15
CA VAL A 95 -3.43 12.84 -8.35
C VAL A 95 -2.15 12.03 -8.39
N ASN A 96 -1.00 12.61 -8.03
CA ASN A 96 0.26 11.89 -7.93
C ASN A 96 0.21 10.83 -6.83
N LEU A 97 -0.33 11.16 -5.65
CA LEU A 97 -0.57 10.19 -4.57
C LEU A 97 -1.46 9.03 -5.04
N LEU A 98 -2.52 9.33 -5.81
CA LEU A 98 -3.38 8.28 -6.37
C LEU A 98 -2.60 7.32 -7.27
N MET A 99 -1.68 7.81 -8.08
CA MET A 99 -0.81 6.96 -8.93
C MET A 99 0.16 6.12 -8.08
N GLU A 100 0.74 6.74 -7.04
CA GLU A 100 1.65 6.08 -6.11
C GLU A 100 0.98 4.93 -5.32
N ILE A 101 -0.31 5.06 -4.97
CA ILE A 101 -1.07 3.99 -4.32
C ILE A 101 -1.04 2.70 -5.15
N TYR A 102 -1.19 2.77 -6.46
CA TYR A 102 -1.14 1.60 -7.32
C TYR A 102 0.28 1.01 -7.41
N ASP A 103 1.31 1.85 -7.49
CA ASP A 103 2.71 1.39 -7.49
C ASP A 103 3.07 0.70 -6.17
N ASN A 104 2.70 1.30 -5.05
CA ASN A 104 2.93 0.75 -3.73
C ASN A 104 2.11 -0.52 -3.47
N ARG A 105 0.91 -0.64 -4.05
CA ARG A 105 0.16 -1.90 -4.01
C ARG A 105 0.93 -3.04 -4.65
N LEU A 106 1.54 -2.82 -5.83
CA LEU A 106 2.35 -3.83 -6.51
C LEU A 106 3.66 -4.10 -5.78
N LYS A 107 4.27 -3.06 -5.22
CA LYS A 107 5.51 -3.16 -4.46
C LYS A 107 5.36 -4.01 -3.19
N TYR A 108 4.35 -3.71 -2.38
CA TYR A 108 4.16 -4.35 -1.07
C TYR A 108 3.32 -5.62 -1.12
N PHE A 109 2.49 -5.76 -2.14
CA PHE A 109 1.60 -6.92 -2.30
C PHE A 109 1.65 -7.46 -3.73
N PRO A 110 2.85 -7.88 -4.22
CA PRO A 110 2.99 -8.46 -5.54
C PRO A 110 2.26 -9.80 -5.63
N GLY A 111 1.76 -10.14 -6.81
CA GLY A 111 1.31 -11.49 -7.13
C GLY A 111 0.10 -11.97 -6.32
N SER A 112 -0.87 -11.11 -6.07
CA SER A 112 -2.11 -11.58 -5.43
C SER A 112 -2.84 -12.55 -6.37
N ASN A 113 -2.88 -13.82 -5.99
CA ASN A 113 -3.40 -15.00 -6.69
C ASN A 113 -4.92 -14.97 -7.01
N THR A 114 -5.49 -13.84 -7.27
CA THR A 114 -6.88 -13.75 -7.73
C THR A 114 -6.87 -13.65 -9.24
N LYS A 115 -7.42 -14.64 -9.91
CA LYS A 115 -7.43 -14.79 -11.37
C LYS A 115 -7.86 -13.56 -12.18
N TYR A 116 -8.47 -12.55 -11.56
CA TYR A 116 -8.96 -11.36 -12.26
C TYR A 116 -8.81 -10.09 -11.42
N VAL A 117 -9.55 -9.94 -10.33
CA VAL A 117 -9.55 -8.72 -9.52
C VAL A 117 -8.38 -8.75 -8.55
N GLY A 118 -7.39 -7.89 -8.78
CA GLY A 118 -6.22 -7.75 -7.92
C GLY A 118 -4.96 -8.39 -8.45
N SER A 119 -4.97 -8.99 -9.64
CA SER A 119 -3.76 -9.36 -10.37
C SER A 119 -2.94 -8.10 -10.74
N GLU A 120 -1.68 -8.28 -11.08
CA GLU A 120 -0.81 -7.17 -11.46
C GLU A 120 -1.36 -6.42 -12.68
N GLY A 121 -1.76 -7.15 -13.73
CA GLY A 121 -2.37 -6.57 -14.92
C GLY A 121 -3.63 -5.77 -14.63
N TYR A 122 -4.50 -6.26 -13.74
CA TYR A 122 -5.67 -5.53 -13.28
C TYR A 122 -5.30 -4.21 -12.58
N VAL A 123 -4.32 -4.26 -11.66
CA VAL A 123 -3.88 -3.06 -10.92
C VAL A 123 -3.29 -2.01 -11.84
N LEU A 124 -2.49 -2.43 -12.84
CA LEU A 124 -1.93 -1.53 -13.85
C LEU A 124 -3.02 -0.93 -14.75
N CYS A 125 -4.04 -1.71 -15.13
CA CYS A 125 -5.18 -1.22 -15.91
C CYS A 125 -5.99 -0.17 -15.15
N GLU A 126 -6.25 -0.40 -13.85
CA GLU A 126 -6.89 0.59 -12.98
C GLU A 126 -6.06 1.87 -12.88
N LYS A 127 -4.73 1.76 -12.70
CA LYS A 127 -3.81 2.90 -12.70
C LYS A 127 -3.90 3.70 -13.99
N ALA A 128 -3.83 3.03 -15.14
CA ALA A 128 -3.92 3.67 -16.45
C ALA A 128 -5.26 4.41 -16.64
N SER A 129 -6.35 3.78 -16.21
CA SER A 129 -7.70 4.38 -16.25
C SER A 129 -7.81 5.62 -15.38
N LYS A 130 -7.19 5.63 -14.20
CA LYS A 130 -7.16 6.81 -13.34
C LYS A 130 -6.23 7.87 -13.89
N TYR A 131 -5.09 7.47 -14.48
CA TYR A 131 -4.15 8.39 -15.08
C TYR A 131 -4.82 9.24 -16.17
N ILE A 132 -5.46 8.63 -17.16
CA ILE A 132 -6.13 9.36 -18.26
C ILE A 132 -7.31 10.21 -17.78
N LYS A 133 -8.01 9.78 -16.72
CA LYS A 133 -9.11 10.55 -16.12
C LYS A 133 -8.64 11.92 -15.62
N TYR A 134 -7.46 11.98 -15.03
CA TYR A 134 -6.94 13.19 -14.37
C TYR A 134 -5.90 13.95 -15.20
N ASN A 135 -5.31 13.32 -16.23
CA ASN A 135 -4.26 13.89 -17.08
C ASN A 135 -4.70 13.76 -18.57
N LYS A 136 -5.81 14.41 -18.92
CA LYS A 136 -6.45 14.26 -20.24
C LYS A 136 -5.55 14.61 -21.41
N ASP A 137 -4.59 15.50 -21.24
CA ASP A 137 -3.66 15.95 -22.27
C ASP A 137 -2.44 15.03 -22.43
N SER A 138 -2.32 13.99 -21.58
CA SER A 138 -1.21 13.06 -21.59
C SER A 138 -1.59 11.68 -22.14
N VAL A 139 -2.18 11.66 -23.33
CA VAL A 139 -2.70 10.45 -23.99
C VAL A 139 -1.59 9.44 -24.27
N GLU A 140 -0.42 9.91 -24.68
CA GLU A 140 0.75 9.05 -24.95
C GLU A 140 1.16 8.26 -23.69
N ARG A 141 1.31 8.94 -22.56
CA ARG A 141 1.64 8.28 -21.29
C ARG A 141 0.56 7.32 -20.81
N ALA A 142 -0.72 7.66 -21.06
CA ALA A 142 -1.81 6.74 -20.76
C ALA A 142 -1.74 5.47 -21.62
N SER A 143 -1.41 5.60 -22.91
CA SER A 143 -1.22 4.46 -23.82
C SER A 143 -0.11 3.53 -23.33
N GLU A 144 1.05 4.08 -22.95
CA GLU A 144 2.15 3.30 -22.38
C GLU A 144 1.72 2.49 -21.14
N LEU A 145 0.92 3.09 -20.26
CA LEU A 145 0.42 2.42 -19.06
C LEU A 145 -0.56 1.28 -19.41
N PHE A 146 -1.42 1.48 -20.42
CA PHE A 146 -2.32 0.41 -20.90
C PHE A 146 -1.55 -0.70 -21.59
N ASP A 147 -0.52 -0.40 -22.37
CA ASP A 147 0.32 -1.40 -23.03
C ASP A 147 1.09 -2.25 -22.01
N ALA A 148 1.59 -1.61 -20.96
CA ALA A 148 2.21 -2.32 -19.84
C ALA A 148 1.20 -3.24 -19.14
N ALA A 149 0.01 -2.75 -18.84
CA ALA A 149 -1.07 -3.53 -18.24
C ALA A 149 -1.47 -4.74 -19.12
N TYR A 150 -1.62 -4.53 -20.42
CA TYR A 150 -1.96 -5.57 -21.38
C TYR A 150 -0.88 -6.65 -21.48
N THR A 151 0.39 -6.24 -21.49
CA THR A 151 1.54 -7.17 -21.54
C THR A 151 1.57 -8.09 -20.33
N VAL A 152 1.30 -7.55 -19.13
CA VAL A 152 1.25 -8.33 -17.90
C VAL A 152 0.01 -9.22 -17.85
N ALA A 153 -1.17 -8.68 -18.17
CA ALA A 153 -2.42 -9.43 -18.20
C ALA A 153 -2.38 -10.58 -19.20
N GLY A 154 -1.74 -10.40 -20.36
CA GLY A 154 -1.54 -11.46 -21.35
C GLY A 154 -0.71 -12.63 -20.81
N LYS A 155 0.30 -12.36 -20.03
CA LYS A 155 1.11 -13.39 -19.33
C LYS A 155 0.31 -14.11 -18.25
N GLU A 156 -0.48 -13.38 -17.49
CA GLU A 156 -1.34 -13.95 -16.43
C GLU A 156 -2.44 -14.86 -16.97
N MET A 157 -2.96 -14.57 -18.17
CA MET A 157 -3.98 -15.39 -18.85
C MET A 157 -3.41 -16.65 -19.50
N SER A 158 -2.11 -16.67 -19.78
CA SER A 158 -1.42 -17.79 -20.44
C SER A 158 -0.76 -18.78 -19.46
N ALA A 159 -0.79 -18.48 -18.19
CA ALA A 159 -0.23 -19.32 -17.12
C ALA A 159 -1.31 -20.11 -16.38
#